data_cae30f2535aff06461d3f46271b45604
#
_entry.id   cae30f2535aff06461d3f46271b45604
#
_cell.length_a   1.000
_cell.length_b   1.000
_cell.length_c   1.000
_cell.angle_alpha   90.00
_cell.angle_beta   90.00
_cell.angle_gamma   90.00
#
_symmetry.space_group_name_H-M   'P 1'
#
loop_
_entity.id
_entity.type
_entity.pdbx_description
1 polymer ?
#
loop_
_entity_poly.entity_id
_entity_poly.type
_entity_poly.pdbx_seq_one_letter_code
_entity_poly.pdbx_strand_id
1 'polypeptide(L)'
;MKKGKLIYSVLFFAVCLCPSVGMLIAKPETSSENRQLSEFPTLKTEEGKWNVEWLSQAGDYFQEHFAFRNELVTGNALLHGKLLETSTADGVIQGKNDWLYYKDSLDDYLGQNLLSDRSLYNIAHMLSMTQEALDEKDVKFLFTIAPNKNSLYGENMPYYDSLKITDETNRERLTKVLEQENVSYADLYQAFTDQDEVLYHARDSHWNNKGAALAADVLMTALNKEHASYTDEPYEVRK
;
A
#
# COMPACT_ATOMS: atom_id res chain seq x y z
N MET A 1 33.65 38.67 6.96
CA MET A 1 33.15 37.67 5.99
C MET A 1 33.90 36.33 6.01
N LYS A 2 35.23 36.25 6.14
CA LYS A 2 35.99 34.97 6.11
C LYS A 2 35.67 34.04 7.31
N LYS A 3 35.55 34.60 8.55
CA LYS A 3 35.30 33.81 9.77
C LYS A 3 33.89 33.13 9.77
N GLY A 4 32.86 33.81 9.28
CA GLY A 4 31.52 33.22 9.18
C GLY A 4 31.42 32.04 8.20
N LYS A 5 32.15 32.16 7.07
CA LYS A 5 32.20 31.04 6.09
C LYS A 5 32.94 29.82 6.66
N LEU A 6 33.98 30.04 7.43
CA LEU A 6 34.75 28.96 8.08
C LEU A 6 33.86 28.24 9.14
N ILE A 7 33.17 29.01 9.98
CA ILE A 7 32.24 28.44 10.99
C ILE A 7 31.15 27.62 10.32
N TYR A 8 30.54 28.15 9.25
CA TYR A 8 29.51 27.40 8.50
C TYR A 8 30.07 26.09 7.92
N SER A 9 31.27 26.13 7.30
CA SER A 9 31.87 24.92 6.75
C SER A 9 32.20 23.89 7.83
N VAL A 10 32.74 24.32 8.97
CA VAL A 10 33.05 23.41 10.10
C VAL A 10 31.76 22.79 10.65
N LEU A 11 30.72 23.59 10.84
CA LEU A 11 29.41 23.10 11.27
C LEU A 11 28.81 22.08 10.28
N PHE A 12 28.85 22.39 8.99
CA PHE A 12 28.37 21.48 7.95
C PHE A 12 29.09 20.13 7.98
N PHE A 13 30.42 20.14 8.00
CA PHE A 13 31.16 18.88 8.08
C PHE A 13 30.98 18.15 9.41
N ALA A 14 30.85 18.87 10.52
CA ALA A 14 30.57 18.26 11.82
C ALA A 14 29.22 17.53 11.82
N VAL A 15 28.18 18.12 11.24
CA VAL A 15 26.85 17.49 11.09
C VAL A 15 26.94 16.27 10.17
N CYS A 16 27.66 16.37 9.04
CA CYS A 16 27.80 15.24 8.10
C CYS A 16 28.58 14.05 8.70
N LEU A 17 29.57 14.34 9.56
CA LEU A 17 30.41 13.31 10.19
C LEU A 17 29.78 12.73 11.47
N CYS A 18 28.84 13.42 12.08
CA CYS A 18 28.22 13.03 13.33
C CYS A 18 27.65 11.59 13.31
N PRO A 19 26.88 11.15 12.27
CA PRO A 19 26.38 9.77 12.21
C PRO A 19 27.52 8.73 12.14
N SER A 20 28.57 9.01 11.36
CA SER A 20 29.71 8.09 11.20
C SER A 20 30.53 7.96 12.48
N VAL A 21 30.77 9.07 13.18
CA VAL A 21 31.47 9.06 14.48
C VAL A 21 30.57 8.42 15.54
N GLY A 22 29.27 8.68 15.50
CA GLY A 22 28.28 8.06 16.38
C GLY A 22 28.30 6.55 16.31
N MET A 23 28.48 5.95 15.13
CA MET A 23 28.59 4.48 14.97
C MET A 23 29.73 3.84 15.77
N LEU A 24 30.79 4.60 16.08
CA LEU A 24 31.91 4.11 16.89
C LEU A 24 31.59 4.06 18.40
N ILE A 25 30.56 4.77 18.82
CA ILE A 25 30.22 5.01 20.24
C ILE A 25 28.86 4.40 20.59
N ALA A 26 27.90 4.52 19.68
CA ALA A 26 26.54 4.04 19.88
C ALA A 26 26.45 2.52 19.66
N LYS A 27 25.65 1.87 20.47
CA LYS A 27 25.31 0.46 20.22
C LYS A 27 24.39 0.39 18.99
N PRO A 28 24.52 -0.66 18.15
CA PRO A 28 23.61 -0.86 17.02
C PRO A 28 22.16 -0.93 17.52
N GLU A 29 21.33 -0.07 17.01
CA GLU A 29 19.89 -0.06 17.32
C GLU A 29 19.19 -1.14 16.50
N THR A 30 18.17 -1.76 17.09
CA THR A 30 17.27 -2.64 16.37
C THR A 30 16.40 -1.80 15.42
N SER A 31 16.17 -2.29 14.20
CA SER A 31 15.32 -1.60 13.25
C SER A 31 13.91 -1.39 13.82
N SER A 32 13.43 -0.14 13.78
CA SER A 32 12.05 0.20 14.07
C SER A 32 11.08 -0.23 12.94
N GLU A 33 11.61 -0.65 11.79
CA GLU A 33 10.86 -0.96 10.57
C GLU A 33 10.48 -2.44 10.44
N ASN A 34 10.63 -3.22 11.50
CA ASN A 34 10.32 -4.66 11.54
C ASN A 34 10.91 -5.46 10.36
N ARG A 35 12.11 -5.10 9.92
CA ARG A 35 12.89 -5.77 8.87
C ARG A 35 14.22 -6.26 9.41
N GLN A 36 14.74 -7.30 8.80
CA GLN A 36 16.07 -7.80 9.09
C GLN A 36 17.11 -6.86 8.51
N LEU A 37 18.02 -6.35 9.35
CA LEU A 37 19.11 -5.49 8.90
C LEU A 37 20.21 -6.32 8.23
N SER A 38 20.93 -5.72 7.29
CA SER A 38 22.05 -6.36 6.62
C SER A 38 23.22 -6.60 7.59
N GLU A 39 23.94 -7.70 7.42
CA GLU A 39 25.17 -7.97 8.14
C GLU A 39 26.35 -7.27 7.46
N PHE A 40 27.41 -6.98 8.25
CA PHE A 40 28.63 -6.38 7.65
C PHE A 40 29.28 -7.38 6.68
N PRO A 41 29.52 -6.96 5.42
CA PRO A 41 29.97 -7.89 4.39
C PRO A 41 31.40 -8.39 4.61
N THR A 42 31.62 -9.65 4.26
CA THR A 42 32.96 -10.24 4.27
C THR A 42 33.72 -9.93 2.99
N LEU A 43 35.05 -9.73 3.07
CA LEU A 43 35.90 -9.45 1.90
C LEU A 43 35.99 -10.65 0.93
N LYS A 44 35.70 -11.84 1.43
CA LYS A 44 35.67 -13.08 0.61
C LYS A 44 34.32 -13.75 0.72
N THR A 45 33.88 -14.33 -0.37
CA THR A 45 32.70 -15.20 -0.41
C THR A 45 32.98 -16.54 0.29
N GLU A 46 31.93 -17.31 0.58
CA GLU A 46 32.05 -18.66 1.17
C GLU A 46 32.93 -19.59 0.28
N GLU A 47 32.99 -19.35 -1.03
CA GLU A 47 33.84 -20.06 -1.98
C GLU A 47 35.33 -19.59 -1.94
N GLY A 48 35.69 -18.63 -1.07
CA GLY A 48 37.05 -18.10 -0.95
C GLY A 48 37.47 -17.08 -2.01
N LYS A 49 36.58 -16.68 -2.93
CA LYS A 49 36.82 -15.64 -3.95
C LYS A 49 36.68 -14.25 -3.36
N TRP A 50 37.29 -13.24 -4.00
CA TRP A 50 37.07 -11.86 -3.63
C TRP A 50 35.60 -11.44 -3.86
N ASN A 51 35.00 -10.81 -2.86
CA ASN A 51 33.64 -10.27 -2.94
C ASN A 51 33.67 -8.94 -3.70
N VAL A 52 33.33 -8.98 -5.00
CA VAL A 52 33.31 -7.81 -5.88
C VAL A 52 32.22 -6.79 -5.52
N GLU A 53 31.19 -7.24 -4.79
CA GLU A 53 30.09 -6.38 -4.33
C GLU A 53 30.32 -5.79 -2.92
N TRP A 54 31.49 -6.05 -2.33
CA TRP A 54 31.78 -5.66 -0.96
C TRP A 54 31.52 -4.17 -0.68
N LEU A 55 31.92 -3.29 -1.60
CA LEU A 55 31.70 -1.83 -1.44
C LEU A 55 30.21 -1.46 -1.46
N SER A 56 29.41 -2.09 -2.31
CA SER A 56 27.97 -1.87 -2.34
C SER A 56 27.31 -2.34 -1.05
N GLN A 57 27.62 -3.57 -0.64
CA GLN A 57 27.10 -4.16 0.58
C GLN A 57 27.53 -3.41 1.85
N ALA A 58 28.76 -2.89 1.87
CA ALA A 58 29.22 -2.03 2.97
C ALA A 58 28.49 -0.69 2.99
N GLY A 59 28.14 -0.13 1.82
CA GLY A 59 27.28 1.04 1.69
C GLY A 59 25.88 0.80 2.24
N ASP A 60 25.28 -0.33 1.88
CA ASP A 60 23.94 -0.73 2.36
C ASP A 60 23.95 -0.94 3.89
N TYR A 61 24.99 -1.64 4.40
CA TYR A 61 25.18 -1.78 5.83
C TYR A 61 25.27 -0.42 6.54
N PHE A 62 26.06 0.53 5.99
CA PHE A 62 26.16 1.86 6.55
C PHE A 62 24.83 2.60 6.55
N GLN A 63 24.05 2.54 5.45
CA GLN A 63 22.74 3.17 5.35
C GLN A 63 21.74 2.64 6.38
N GLU A 64 21.89 1.38 6.76
CA GLU A 64 21.00 0.73 7.73
C GLU A 64 21.42 0.93 9.18
N HIS A 65 22.72 1.14 9.45
CA HIS A 65 23.29 1.11 10.80
C HIS A 65 23.90 2.43 11.27
N PHE A 66 23.83 3.52 10.49
CA PHE A 66 24.42 4.77 10.97
C PHE A 66 23.71 5.31 12.22
N ALA A 67 24.49 5.91 13.12
CA ALA A 67 23.94 6.41 14.38
C ALA A 67 22.87 7.49 14.15
N PHE A 68 21.85 7.49 15.01
CA PHE A 68 20.71 8.41 14.95
C PHE A 68 19.82 8.24 13.71
N ARG A 69 19.93 7.11 12.99
CA ARG A 69 19.09 6.85 11.80
C ARG A 69 17.60 6.93 12.12
N ASN A 70 17.17 6.26 13.18
CA ASN A 70 15.75 6.21 13.55
C ASN A 70 15.21 7.61 13.89
N GLU A 71 15.99 8.42 14.61
CA GLU A 71 15.63 9.81 14.96
C GLU A 71 15.59 10.71 13.72
N LEU A 72 16.55 10.55 12.81
CA LEU A 72 16.60 11.33 11.57
C LEU A 72 15.44 10.95 10.62
N VAL A 73 15.16 9.66 10.48
CA VAL A 73 14.02 9.18 9.68
C VAL A 73 12.71 9.65 10.30
N THR A 74 12.55 9.54 11.62
CA THR A 74 11.36 10.00 12.33
C THR A 74 11.20 11.52 12.21
N GLY A 75 12.29 12.28 12.41
CA GLY A 75 12.30 13.74 12.27
C GLY A 75 11.93 14.17 10.86
N ASN A 76 12.46 13.52 9.83
CA ASN A 76 12.12 13.76 8.43
C ASN A 76 10.64 13.43 8.14
N ALA A 77 10.16 12.29 8.63
CA ALA A 77 8.76 11.90 8.47
C ALA A 77 7.79 12.89 9.16
N LEU A 78 8.14 13.36 10.37
CA LEU A 78 7.36 14.38 11.08
C LEU A 78 7.36 15.73 10.36
N LEU A 79 8.49 16.14 9.81
CA LEU A 79 8.61 17.38 9.03
C LEU A 79 7.72 17.30 7.78
N HIS A 80 7.84 16.23 7.02
CA HIS A 80 7.02 16.03 5.82
C HIS A 80 5.54 15.86 6.15
N GLY A 81 5.21 15.01 7.13
CA GLY A 81 3.82 14.71 7.46
C GLY A 81 3.08 15.89 8.10
N LYS A 82 3.72 16.65 9.02
CA LYS A 82 3.04 17.73 9.74
C LYS A 82 3.16 19.11 9.11
N LEU A 83 4.29 19.39 8.43
CA LEU A 83 4.55 20.70 7.87
C LEU A 83 4.27 20.78 6.36
N LEU A 84 4.57 19.71 5.64
CA LEU A 84 4.42 19.67 4.18
C LEU A 84 3.20 18.86 3.72
N GLU A 85 2.53 18.17 4.65
CA GLU A 85 1.38 17.28 4.37
C GLU A 85 1.68 16.25 3.25
N THR A 86 2.91 15.75 3.24
CA THR A 86 3.40 14.78 2.26
C THR A 86 3.97 13.53 2.94
N SER A 87 3.92 12.39 2.27
CA SER A 87 4.57 11.17 2.73
C SER A 87 6.03 11.12 2.29
N THR A 88 6.91 10.60 3.13
CA THR A 88 8.29 10.25 2.78
C THR A 88 8.42 8.83 2.20
N ALA A 89 7.35 8.03 2.28
CA ALA A 89 7.29 6.69 1.71
C ALA A 89 6.75 6.75 0.28
N ASP A 90 7.51 6.23 -0.69
CA ASP A 90 7.18 6.32 -2.13
C ASP A 90 5.83 5.69 -2.51
N GLY A 91 5.44 4.62 -1.82
CA GLY A 91 4.19 3.89 -2.06
C GLY A 91 2.96 4.43 -1.32
N VAL A 92 3.09 5.54 -0.57
CA VAL A 92 2.06 6.02 0.35
C VAL A 92 1.67 7.46 0.04
N ILE A 93 0.36 7.72 -0.05
CA ILE A 93 -0.22 9.06 -0.09
C ILE A 93 -0.74 9.38 1.31
N GLN A 94 -0.30 10.51 1.86
CA GLN A 94 -0.87 11.05 3.09
C GLN A 94 -2.14 11.84 2.75
N GLY A 95 -3.26 11.39 3.29
CA GLY A 95 -4.55 12.06 3.20
C GLY A 95 -4.83 12.97 4.39
N LYS A 96 -6.04 13.50 4.45
CA LYS A 96 -6.58 14.28 5.57
C LYS A 96 -6.87 13.34 6.76
N ASN A 97 -6.97 13.90 7.96
CA ASN A 97 -7.40 13.18 9.17
C ASN A 97 -6.56 11.94 9.50
N ASP A 98 -5.25 11.98 9.24
CA ASP A 98 -4.31 10.86 9.43
C ASP A 98 -4.60 9.62 8.56
N TRP A 99 -5.34 9.77 7.48
CA TRP A 99 -5.56 8.68 6.54
C TRP A 99 -4.35 8.47 5.64
N LEU A 100 -4.03 7.20 5.36
CA LEU A 100 -3.00 6.82 4.40
C LEU A 100 -3.64 6.00 3.27
N TYR A 101 -3.16 6.24 2.03
CA TYR A 101 -3.64 5.55 0.85
C TYR A 101 -2.48 4.91 0.09
N TYR A 102 -2.78 3.83 -0.62
CA TYR A 102 -1.82 3.15 -1.47
C TYR A 102 -1.67 3.91 -2.80
N LYS A 103 -0.45 4.30 -3.13
CA LYS A 103 -0.18 5.18 -4.27
C LYS A 103 -0.49 4.52 -5.62
N ASP A 104 -0.28 3.20 -5.75
CA ASP A 104 -0.50 2.50 -7.01
C ASP A 104 -1.99 2.44 -7.42
N SER A 105 -2.91 2.72 -6.49
CA SER A 105 -4.33 2.89 -6.80
C SER A 105 -4.70 4.28 -7.32
N LEU A 106 -3.72 5.21 -7.41
CA LEU A 106 -3.98 6.61 -7.75
C LEU A 106 -4.41 6.76 -9.21
N ASP A 107 -3.77 6.08 -10.14
CA ASP A 107 -4.09 6.20 -11.58
C ASP A 107 -5.54 5.77 -11.87
N ASP A 108 -6.02 4.72 -11.17
CA ASP A 108 -7.41 4.29 -11.26
C ASP A 108 -8.35 5.34 -10.65
N TYR A 109 -8.00 5.89 -9.48
CA TYR A 109 -8.76 6.96 -8.83
C TYR A 109 -8.87 8.23 -9.69
N LEU A 110 -7.81 8.57 -10.42
CA LEU A 110 -7.77 9.73 -11.32
C LEU A 110 -8.38 9.47 -12.70
N GLY A 111 -8.73 8.23 -13.03
CA GLY A 111 -9.21 7.83 -14.34
C GLY A 111 -8.14 7.88 -15.44
N GLN A 112 -6.86 7.77 -15.08
CA GLN A 112 -5.72 7.87 -16.01
C GLN A 112 -5.41 6.57 -16.73
N ASN A 113 -5.87 5.43 -16.21
CA ASN A 113 -5.57 4.09 -16.73
C ASN A 113 -6.79 3.36 -17.28
N LEU A 114 -7.76 4.08 -17.85
CA LEU A 114 -8.97 3.47 -18.41
C LEU A 114 -8.63 2.42 -19.46
N LEU A 115 -9.17 1.24 -19.30
CA LEU A 115 -9.04 0.14 -20.25
C LEU A 115 -9.86 0.42 -21.52
N SER A 116 -9.39 -0.03 -22.67
CA SER A 116 -10.19 -0.01 -23.91
C SER A 116 -11.40 -0.95 -23.81
N ASP A 117 -12.46 -0.68 -24.56
CA ASP A 117 -13.63 -1.55 -24.64
C ASP A 117 -13.26 -2.98 -25.05
N ARG A 118 -12.28 -3.11 -25.97
CA ARG A 118 -11.75 -4.40 -26.37
C ARG A 118 -11.07 -5.13 -25.19
N SER A 119 -10.33 -4.42 -24.35
CA SER A 119 -9.68 -5.01 -23.17
C SER A 119 -10.73 -5.47 -22.16
N LEU A 120 -11.74 -4.66 -21.92
CA LEU A 120 -12.86 -5.00 -21.02
C LEU A 120 -13.62 -6.23 -21.52
N TYR A 121 -13.94 -6.27 -22.82
CA TYR A 121 -14.57 -7.42 -23.43
C TYR A 121 -13.70 -8.68 -23.31
N ASN A 122 -12.42 -8.60 -23.63
CA ASN A 122 -11.52 -9.75 -23.53
C ASN A 122 -11.43 -10.30 -22.09
N ILE A 123 -11.42 -9.43 -21.08
CA ILE A 123 -11.43 -9.83 -19.67
C ILE A 123 -12.73 -10.56 -19.36
N ALA A 124 -13.87 -9.96 -19.65
CA ALA A 124 -15.18 -10.55 -19.34
C ALA A 124 -15.41 -11.87 -20.08
N HIS A 125 -15.04 -11.93 -21.36
CA HIS A 125 -15.19 -13.14 -22.17
C HIS A 125 -14.27 -14.29 -21.67
N MET A 126 -13.04 -13.98 -21.27
CA MET A 126 -12.15 -14.99 -20.66
C MET A 126 -12.72 -15.51 -19.33
N LEU A 127 -13.31 -14.65 -18.53
CA LEU A 127 -13.97 -15.05 -17.27
C LEU A 127 -15.21 -15.92 -17.54
N SER A 128 -16.03 -15.58 -18.55
CA SER A 128 -17.16 -16.37 -18.99
C SER A 128 -16.74 -17.77 -19.44
N MET A 129 -15.73 -17.89 -20.30
CA MET A 129 -15.18 -19.19 -20.73
C MET A 129 -14.63 -20.00 -19.54
N THR A 130 -14.01 -19.32 -18.57
CA THR A 130 -13.51 -19.96 -17.34
C THR A 130 -14.68 -20.50 -16.50
N GLN A 131 -15.73 -19.73 -16.36
CA GLN A 131 -16.96 -20.13 -15.66
C GLN A 131 -17.57 -21.34 -16.32
N GLU A 132 -17.78 -21.33 -17.64
CA GLU A 132 -18.33 -22.45 -18.40
C GLU A 132 -17.51 -23.74 -18.21
N ALA A 133 -16.16 -23.64 -18.31
CA ALA A 133 -15.29 -24.80 -18.12
C ALA A 133 -15.29 -25.36 -16.67
N LEU A 134 -15.62 -24.53 -15.68
CA LEU A 134 -15.78 -24.96 -14.29
C LEU A 134 -17.16 -25.53 -14.04
N ASP A 135 -18.20 -24.95 -14.64
CA ASP A 135 -19.58 -25.45 -14.56
C ASP A 135 -19.72 -26.86 -15.12
N GLU A 136 -18.99 -27.20 -16.20
CA GLU A 136 -18.90 -28.57 -16.73
C GLU A 136 -18.36 -29.60 -15.72
N LYS A 137 -17.70 -29.12 -14.66
CA LYS A 137 -17.12 -29.94 -13.58
C LYS A 137 -17.87 -29.82 -12.26
N ASP A 138 -19.06 -29.24 -12.27
CA ASP A 138 -19.86 -28.92 -11.05
C ASP A 138 -19.10 -28.01 -10.06
N VAL A 139 -18.16 -27.15 -10.55
CA VAL A 139 -17.42 -26.19 -9.74
C VAL A 139 -18.03 -24.80 -9.91
N LYS A 140 -18.50 -24.21 -8.80
CA LYS A 140 -19.02 -22.84 -8.82
C LYS A 140 -17.89 -21.83 -9.01
N PHE A 141 -18.12 -20.90 -9.92
CA PHE A 141 -17.26 -19.75 -10.16
C PHE A 141 -17.94 -18.45 -9.68
N LEU A 142 -17.19 -17.59 -9.08
CA LEU A 142 -17.64 -16.25 -8.69
C LEU A 142 -16.48 -15.26 -8.86
N PHE A 143 -16.70 -14.20 -9.60
CA PHE A 143 -15.76 -13.12 -9.75
C PHE A 143 -16.13 -11.94 -8.84
N THR A 144 -15.16 -11.23 -8.32
CA THR A 144 -15.37 -9.99 -7.58
C THR A 144 -14.16 -9.07 -7.72
N ILE A 145 -14.37 -7.79 -7.46
CA ILE A 145 -13.34 -6.76 -7.41
C ILE A 145 -13.35 -6.16 -6.01
N ALA A 146 -12.25 -6.33 -5.27
CA ALA A 146 -12.08 -5.66 -3.99
C ALA A 146 -12.00 -4.14 -4.22
N PRO A 147 -12.81 -3.33 -3.54
CA PRO A 147 -12.81 -1.89 -3.76
C PRO A 147 -11.52 -1.25 -3.25
N ASN A 148 -10.99 -0.29 -3.99
CA ASN A 148 -9.89 0.53 -3.51
C ASN A 148 -10.36 1.48 -2.41
N LYS A 149 -9.53 1.67 -1.39
CA LYS A 149 -9.82 2.55 -0.26
C LYS A 149 -10.12 4.00 -0.69
N ASN A 150 -9.37 4.53 -1.65
CA ASN A 150 -9.61 5.88 -2.18
C ASN A 150 -10.93 6.01 -2.96
N SER A 151 -11.42 4.93 -3.56
CA SER A 151 -12.72 4.93 -4.25
C SER A 151 -13.91 4.98 -3.28
N LEU A 152 -13.73 4.47 -2.06
CA LEU A 152 -14.78 4.46 -1.01
C LEU A 152 -14.71 5.70 -0.11
N TYR A 153 -13.50 6.18 0.21
CA TYR A 153 -13.25 7.24 1.20
C TYR A 153 -12.43 8.38 0.57
N GLY A 154 -12.81 8.78 -0.65
CA GLY A 154 -12.14 9.84 -1.43
C GLY A 154 -12.16 11.21 -0.75
N GLU A 155 -13.10 11.47 0.17
CA GLU A 155 -13.20 12.72 0.94
C GLU A 155 -11.97 13.00 1.82
N ASN A 156 -11.24 11.93 2.20
CA ASN A 156 -9.99 12.05 2.95
C ASN A 156 -8.75 12.12 2.04
N MET A 157 -8.91 11.97 0.71
CA MET A 157 -7.80 12.22 -0.21
C MET A 157 -7.39 13.71 -0.15
N PRO A 158 -6.11 14.04 -0.37
CA PRO A 158 -5.69 15.44 -0.41
C PRO A 158 -6.23 16.11 -1.70
N TYR A 159 -5.44 16.90 -2.37
CA TYR A 159 -5.83 17.69 -3.56
C TYR A 159 -6.12 16.85 -4.84
N TYR A 160 -5.92 15.55 -4.81
CA TYR A 160 -6.01 14.68 -6.02
C TYR A 160 -7.39 14.67 -6.66
N ASP A 161 -8.44 14.95 -5.92
CA ASP A 161 -9.81 15.02 -6.46
C ASP A 161 -9.93 16.04 -7.62
N SER A 162 -9.20 17.16 -7.51
CA SER A 162 -9.14 18.20 -8.55
C SER A 162 -8.35 17.78 -9.80
N LEU A 163 -7.64 16.66 -9.76
CA LEU A 163 -6.83 16.13 -10.85
C LEU A 163 -7.50 14.97 -11.58
N LYS A 164 -8.71 14.58 -11.21
CA LYS A 164 -9.47 13.56 -11.92
C LYS A 164 -9.71 13.96 -13.35
N ILE A 165 -9.44 13.04 -14.27
CA ILE A 165 -9.70 13.23 -15.71
C ILE A 165 -11.14 12.87 -16.05
N THR A 166 -11.68 11.87 -15.36
CA THR A 166 -13.06 11.38 -15.50
C THR A 166 -13.54 10.76 -14.20
N ASP A 167 -14.84 10.71 -14.03
CA ASP A 167 -15.50 9.98 -12.94
C ASP A 167 -15.79 8.50 -13.31
N GLU A 168 -15.65 8.13 -14.58
CA GLU A 168 -15.76 6.74 -15.00
C GLU A 168 -14.59 5.91 -14.44
N THR A 169 -14.91 4.71 -13.96
CA THR A 169 -13.92 3.76 -13.44
C THR A 169 -13.85 2.49 -14.27
N ASN A 170 -12.70 1.83 -14.28
CA ASN A 170 -12.57 0.51 -14.91
C ASN A 170 -13.55 -0.51 -14.30
N ARG A 171 -13.81 -0.42 -12.99
CA ARG A 171 -14.77 -1.27 -12.29
C ARG A 171 -16.18 -1.14 -12.89
N GLU A 172 -16.72 0.08 -12.97
CA GLU A 172 -18.06 0.32 -13.50
C GLU A 172 -18.22 -0.10 -14.94
N ARG A 173 -17.19 0.15 -15.76
CA ARG A 173 -17.18 -0.26 -17.16
C ARG A 173 -17.10 -1.76 -17.29
N LEU A 174 -16.24 -2.42 -16.51
CA LEU A 174 -16.09 -3.87 -16.54
C LEU A 174 -17.37 -4.58 -16.04
N THR A 175 -18.00 -4.10 -14.96
CA THR A 175 -19.23 -4.69 -14.43
C THR A 175 -20.32 -4.78 -15.48
N LYS A 176 -20.51 -3.73 -16.30
CA LYS A 176 -21.48 -3.74 -17.40
C LYS A 176 -21.19 -4.83 -18.44
N VAL A 177 -19.91 -5.07 -18.73
CA VAL A 177 -19.50 -6.11 -19.70
C VAL A 177 -19.61 -7.52 -19.08
N LEU A 178 -19.31 -7.67 -17.78
CA LEU A 178 -19.52 -8.93 -17.05
C LEU A 178 -20.98 -9.37 -17.08
N GLU A 179 -21.92 -8.43 -16.92
CA GLU A 179 -23.36 -8.69 -17.04
C GLU A 179 -23.73 -9.16 -18.45
N GLN A 180 -23.18 -8.52 -19.49
CA GLN A 180 -23.42 -8.90 -20.90
C GLN A 180 -22.88 -10.30 -21.24
N GLU A 181 -21.75 -10.68 -20.67
CA GLU A 181 -21.11 -11.98 -20.84
C GLU A 181 -21.61 -13.03 -19.84
N ASN A 182 -22.65 -12.73 -19.04
CA ASN A 182 -23.25 -13.60 -18.02
C ASN A 182 -22.25 -14.17 -17.01
N VAL A 183 -21.23 -13.40 -16.63
CA VAL A 183 -20.26 -13.79 -15.59
C VAL A 183 -20.89 -13.60 -14.22
N SER A 184 -20.83 -14.63 -13.37
CA SER A 184 -21.23 -14.55 -11.97
C SER A 184 -20.32 -13.56 -11.23
N TYR A 185 -20.89 -12.45 -10.76
CA TYR A 185 -20.18 -11.35 -10.13
C TYR A 185 -20.81 -10.95 -8.80
N ALA A 186 -19.98 -10.73 -7.78
CA ALA A 186 -20.39 -10.15 -6.50
C ALA A 186 -19.84 -8.73 -6.37
N ASP A 187 -20.73 -7.73 -6.24
CA ASP A 187 -20.35 -6.32 -6.12
C ASP A 187 -20.01 -5.94 -4.69
N LEU A 188 -18.73 -6.11 -4.31
CA LEU A 188 -18.23 -5.68 -3.01
C LEU A 188 -18.20 -4.16 -2.87
N TYR A 189 -18.03 -3.40 -3.95
CA TYR A 189 -18.03 -1.94 -3.88
C TYR A 189 -19.40 -1.43 -3.41
N GLN A 190 -20.48 -1.91 -4.02
CA GLN A 190 -21.83 -1.54 -3.63
C GLN A 190 -22.12 -1.96 -2.18
N ALA A 191 -21.75 -3.19 -1.80
CA ALA A 191 -21.95 -3.68 -0.45
C ALA A 191 -21.23 -2.84 0.62
N PHE A 192 -20.03 -2.34 0.30
CA PHE A 192 -19.27 -1.46 1.21
C PHE A 192 -19.82 -0.03 1.23
N THR A 193 -20.31 0.47 0.11
CA THR A 193 -20.90 1.82 0.01
C THR A 193 -22.24 1.90 0.76
N ASP A 194 -22.97 0.81 0.84
CA ASP A 194 -24.26 0.73 1.54
C ASP A 194 -24.12 0.74 3.08
N GLN A 195 -22.87 0.76 3.61
CA GLN A 195 -22.64 0.80 5.05
C GLN A 195 -22.33 2.22 5.52
N ASP A 196 -22.93 2.62 6.65
CA ASP A 196 -22.68 3.91 7.29
C ASP A 196 -21.36 3.96 8.09
N GLU A 197 -20.73 2.80 8.30
CA GLU A 197 -19.50 2.70 9.10
C GLU A 197 -18.24 2.57 8.25
N VAL A 198 -17.11 2.99 8.84
CA VAL A 198 -15.79 2.88 8.20
C VAL A 198 -15.31 1.42 8.24
N LEU A 199 -15.12 0.83 7.08
CA LEU A 199 -14.73 -0.58 6.90
C LEU A 199 -13.25 -0.77 6.56
N TYR A 200 -12.45 0.29 6.55
CA TYR A 200 -11.01 0.27 6.30
C TYR A 200 -10.22 0.81 7.49
N HIS A 201 -9.00 0.33 7.64
CA HIS A 201 -8.08 0.96 8.59
C HIS A 201 -7.62 2.32 8.06
N ALA A 202 -7.59 3.35 8.93
CA ALA A 202 -7.18 4.69 8.50
C ALA A 202 -5.73 4.73 7.99
N ARG A 203 -4.81 3.98 8.63
CA ARG A 203 -3.36 3.99 8.35
C ARG A 203 -2.85 2.75 7.63
N ASP A 204 -3.74 1.93 7.07
CA ASP A 204 -3.42 0.73 6.32
C ASP A 204 -4.26 0.70 5.04
N SER A 205 -3.79 0.02 4.01
CA SER A 205 -4.50 -0.13 2.74
C SER A 205 -5.62 -1.18 2.78
N HIS A 206 -5.68 -1.98 3.83
CA HIS A 206 -6.64 -3.08 3.95
C HIS A 206 -7.94 -2.64 4.64
N TRP A 207 -9.01 -3.34 4.35
CA TRP A 207 -10.23 -3.30 5.15
C TRP A 207 -9.97 -3.79 6.58
N ASN A 208 -10.78 -3.31 7.50
CA ASN A 208 -10.75 -3.76 8.89
C ASN A 208 -11.50 -5.10 9.06
N ASN A 209 -11.55 -5.63 10.28
CA ASN A 209 -12.22 -6.90 10.55
C ASN A 209 -13.71 -6.91 10.16
N LYS A 210 -14.40 -5.79 10.30
CA LYS A 210 -15.81 -5.67 9.89
C LYS A 210 -15.95 -5.70 8.37
N GLY A 211 -15.07 -4.99 7.65
CA GLY A 211 -15.03 -5.05 6.19
C GLY A 211 -14.72 -6.44 5.67
N ALA A 212 -13.81 -7.18 6.33
CA ALA A 212 -13.52 -8.56 6.00
C ALA A 212 -14.72 -9.48 6.24
N ALA A 213 -15.45 -9.29 7.34
CA ALA A 213 -16.66 -10.06 7.65
C ALA A 213 -17.79 -9.78 6.65
N LEU A 214 -18.00 -8.49 6.30
CA LEU A 214 -18.98 -8.11 5.27
C LEU A 214 -18.62 -8.72 3.91
N ALA A 215 -17.36 -8.65 3.50
CA ALA A 215 -16.93 -9.25 2.24
C ALA A 215 -17.18 -10.78 2.23
N ALA A 216 -16.87 -11.47 3.32
CA ALA A 216 -17.11 -12.89 3.45
C ALA A 216 -18.62 -13.21 3.36
N ASP A 217 -19.47 -12.45 4.04
CA ASP A 217 -20.94 -12.60 4.00
C ASP A 217 -21.46 -12.46 2.57
N VAL A 218 -21.08 -11.40 1.87
CA VAL A 218 -21.50 -11.15 0.47
C VAL A 218 -21.06 -12.30 -0.46
N LEU A 219 -19.80 -12.73 -0.35
CA LEU A 219 -19.26 -13.79 -1.21
C LEU A 219 -19.91 -15.15 -0.93
N MET A 220 -20.11 -15.49 0.35
CA MET A 220 -20.75 -16.76 0.73
C MET A 220 -22.23 -16.79 0.34
N THR A 221 -22.93 -15.66 0.47
CA THR A 221 -24.30 -15.50 -0.01
C THR A 221 -24.39 -15.69 -1.53
N ALA A 222 -23.50 -15.03 -2.29
CA ALA A 222 -23.45 -15.16 -3.75
C ALA A 222 -23.15 -16.60 -4.21
N LEU A 223 -22.36 -17.34 -3.43
CA LEU A 223 -22.08 -18.76 -3.68
C LEU A 223 -23.19 -19.71 -3.19
N ASN A 224 -24.26 -19.20 -2.58
CA ASN A 224 -25.29 -19.99 -1.90
C ASN A 224 -24.69 -20.98 -0.89
N LYS A 225 -23.75 -20.51 -0.07
CA LYS A 225 -23.14 -21.30 1.01
C LYS A 225 -23.73 -20.88 2.35
N GLU A 226 -24.00 -21.89 3.19
CA GLU A 226 -24.42 -21.66 4.56
C GLU A 226 -23.28 -21.03 5.37
N HIS A 227 -23.54 -19.90 6.03
CA HIS A 227 -22.56 -19.14 6.82
C HIS A 227 -23.30 -18.26 7.85
N ALA A 228 -22.57 -17.79 8.85
CA ALA A 228 -23.08 -16.76 9.76
C ALA A 228 -23.07 -15.40 9.07
N SER A 229 -24.15 -14.62 9.21
CA SER A 229 -24.17 -13.27 8.68
C SER A 229 -23.20 -12.37 9.45
N TYR A 230 -22.62 -11.42 8.75
CA TYR A 230 -21.75 -10.42 9.34
C TYR A 230 -22.45 -9.58 10.44
N THR A 231 -23.79 -9.50 10.41
CA THR A 231 -24.61 -8.79 11.40
C THR A 231 -24.99 -9.62 12.61
N ASP A 232 -24.81 -10.95 12.58
CA ASP A 232 -25.30 -11.85 13.60
C ASP A 232 -24.32 -12.04 14.78
N GLU A 233 -23.04 -11.75 14.57
CA GLU A 233 -22.00 -11.97 15.57
C GLU A 233 -21.62 -10.65 16.27
N PRO A 234 -21.61 -10.64 17.62
CA PRO A 234 -21.08 -9.48 18.34
C PRO A 234 -19.57 -9.37 18.14
N TYR A 235 -19.10 -8.31 17.52
CA TYR A 235 -17.67 -8.04 17.36
C TYR A 235 -17.05 -7.61 18.68
N GLU A 236 -16.09 -8.38 19.18
CA GLU A 236 -15.18 -7.89 20.22
C GLU A 236 -14.11 -6.98 19.58
N VAL A 237 -14.19 -5.69 19.84
CA VAL A 237 -13.12 -4.75 19.47
C VAL A 237 -11.97 -4.94 20.44
N ARG A 238 -10.98 -5.71 20.09
CA ARG A 238 -9.69 -5.73 20.82
C ARG A 238 -8.94 -4.45 20.48
N LYS A 239 -8.77 -3.60 21.50
CA LYS A 239 -7.94 -2.38 21.42
C LYS A 239 -6.47 -2.74 21.48
#